data_12eb0af34c7b6ced52838f2fb5807490
#
_entry.id   12eb0af34c7b6ced52838f2fb5807490
#
_cell.length_a   1.000
_cell.length_b   1.000
_cell.length_c   1.000
_cell.angle_alpha   90.00
_cell.angle_beta   90.00
_cell.angle_gamma   90.00
#
_symmetry.space_group_name_H-M   'P 1'
#
loop_
_entity.id
_entity.type
_entity.pdbx_description
1 polymer ?
#
loop_
_entity_poly.entity_id
_entity_poly.type
_entity_poly.pdbx_seq_one_letter_code
_entity_poly.pdbx_strand_id
1 'polypeptide(L)'
;YNPLTWQDVITLTRIKDISSLDRALAFLHRAYSYVERTEYYKLIRLLVKERLDILPAEVDNIPKIIENKLLYFIKSLGYNEVLVYPNFLSYKEMVNIDKLISNQIVLPCQPRVETPDSKVLIATDFDQRFTYILSEKDILQNFIESVNLEGFFCNKKTPESWSYKIIQGEEKLDWSEDMENYYKNKI
;
A
#
# COMPACT_ATOMS: atom_id res chain seq x y z
N TYR A 1 8.21 6.01 12.90
CA TYR A 1 7.00 5.20 12.78
C TYR A 1 7.38 3.72 12.73
N ASN A 2 6.62 2.88 13.44
CA ASN A 2 6.77 1.42 13.35
C ASN A 2 5.57 0.88 12.57
N PRO A 3 5.78 0.02 11.56
CA PRO A 3 4.68 -0.62 10.87
C PRO A 3 3.93 -1.56 11.82
N LEU A 4 2.61 -1.57 11.71
CA LEU A 4 1.79 -2.62 12.29
C LEU A 4 1.65 -3.74 11.27
N THR A 5 1.68 -4.98 11.73
CA THR A 5 1.34 -6.12 10.87
C THR A 5 -0.16 -6.15 10.59
N TRP A 6 -0.57 -6.77 9.51
CA TRP A 6 -2.00 -7.00 9.23
C TRP A 6 -2.68 -7.76 10.37
N GLN A 7 -1.96 -8.68 11.00
CA GLN A 7 -2.47 -9.44 12.15
C GLN A 7 -2.67 -8.54 13.38
N ASP A 8 -1.79 -7.57 13.62
CA ASP A 8 -1.97 -6.59 14.69
C ASP A 8 -3.23 -5.75 14.46
N VAL A 9 -3.43 -5.28 13.24
CA VAL A 9 -4.63 -4.49 12.88
C VAL A 9 -5.90 -5.33 13.02
N ILE A 10 -5.90 -6.59 12.58
CA ILE A 10 -7.02 -7.52 12.76
C ILE A 10 -7.31 -7.70 14.25
N THR A 11 -6.29 -7.90 15.06
CA THR A 11 -6.44 -8.08 16.52
C THR A 11 -7.02 -6.83 17.18
N LEU A 12 -6.52 -5.65 16.82
CA LEU A 12 -6.98 -4.37 17.36
C LEU A 12 -8.42 -4.04 16.94
N THR A 13 -8.76 -4.28 15.68
CA THR A 13 -10.11 -3.98 15.14
C THR A 13 -11.13 -5.06 15.44
N ARG A 14 -10.70 -6.30 15.68
CA ARG A 14 -11.54 -7.50 15.71
C ARG A 14 -12.32 -7.73 14.40
N ILE A 15 -11.73 -7.30 13.29
CA ILE A 15 -12.19 -7.67 11.94
C ILE A 15 -11.96 -9.16 11.77
N LYS A 16 -12.85 -9.85 11.05
CA LYS A 16 -12.85 -11.32 11.01
C LYS A 16 -11.64 -11.94 10.34
N ASP A 17 -11.13 -11.28 9.29
CA ASP A 17 -10.02 -11.78 8.48
C ASP A 17 -9.34 -10.68 7.65
N ILE A 18 -8.22 -11.01 7.02
CA ILE A 18 -7.44 -10.08 6.20
C ILE A 18 -8.22 -9.59 4.97
N SER A 19 -9.06 -10.43 4.37
CA SER A 19 -9.88 -10.05 3.21
C SER A 19 -10.89 -8.97 3.57
N SER A 20 -11.54 -9.10 4.72
CA SER A 20 -12.47 -8.08 5.24
C SER A 20 -11.76 -6.78 5.61
N LEU A 21 -10.56 -6.87 6.17
CA LEU A 21 -9.73 -5.70 6.44
C LEU A 21 -9.34 -4.99 5.16
N ASP A 22 -8.91 -5.74 4.14
CA ASP A 22 -8.52 -5.17 2.85
C ASP A 22 -9.70 -4.45 2.17
N ARG A 23 -10.90 -5.03 2.20
CA ARG A 23 -12.13 -4.39 1.68
C ARG A 23 -12.51 -3.13 2.45
N ALA A 24 -12.38 -3.15 3.78
CA ALA A 24 -12.64 -1.97 4.60
C ALA A 24 -11.65 -0.84 4.31
N LEU A 25 -10.37 -1.17 4.09
CA LEU A 25 -9.34 -0.22 3.66
C LEU A 25 -9.61 0.29 2.23
N ALA A 26 -10.01 -0.59 1.31
CA ALA A 26 -10.38 -0.20 -0.05
C ALA A 26 -11.54 0.79 -0.05
N PHE A 27 -12.55 0.55 0.78
CA PHE A 27 -13.66 1.47 0.94
C PHE A 27 -13.22 2.80 1.58
N LEU A 28 -12.37 2.77 2.60
CA LEU A 28 -11.83 3.97 3.24
C LEU A 28 -11.15 4.90 2.22
N HIS A 29 -10.46 4.32 1.24
CA HIS A 29 -9.75 5.04 0.18
C HIS A 29 -10.58 5.25 -1.09
N ARG A 30 -11.88 4.96 -1.08
CA ARG A 30 -12.80 5.08 -2.23
C ARG A 30 -12.46 4.18 -3.43
N ALA A 31 -11.57 3.22 -3.25
CA ALA A 31 -11.18 2.28 -4.29
C ALA A 31 -12.20 1.13 -4.48
N TYR A 32 -13.16 1.00 -3.58
CA TYR A 32 -14.21 -0.01 -3.62
C TYR A 32 -15.47 0.51 -2.95
N SER A 33 -16.64 0.22 -3.53
CA SER A 33 -17.92 0.80 -3.08
C SER A 33 -18.75 -0.13 -2.20
N TYR A 34 -18.34 -1.39 -2.04
CA TYR A 34 -19.07 -2.39 -1.27
C TYR A 34 -18.23 -2.89 -0.11
N VAL A 35 -18.83 -2.92 1.08
CA VAL A 35 -18.15 -3.38 2.28
C VAL A 35 -19.18 -3.92 3.27
N GLU A 36 -18.78 -4.84 4.13
CA GLU A 36 -19.57 -5.18 5.29
C GLU A 36 -19.52 -4.02 6.29
N ARG A 37 -20.68 -3.36 6.53
CA ARG A 37 -20.78 -2.13 7.33
C ARG A 37 -20.13 -2.29 8.71
N THR A 38 -20.38 -3.40 9.36
CA THR A 38 -19.83 -3.68 10.69
C THR A 38 -18.30 -3.76 10.68
N GLU A 39 -17.69 -4.37 9.66
CA GLU A 39 -16.24 -4.47 9.54
C GLU A 39 -15.60 -3.11 9.24
N TYR A 40 -16.23 -2.31 8.39
CA TYR A 40 -15.80 -0.95 8.12
C TYR A 40 -15.82 -0.07 9.38
N TYR A 41 -16.90 -0.10 10.15
CA TYR A 41 -16.98 0.69 11.39
C TYR A 41 -16.00 0.25 12.47
N LYS A 42 -15.60 -1.02 12.52
CA LYS A 42 -14.51 -1.46 13.40
C LYS A 42 -13.20 -0.77 13.03
N LEU A 43 -12.86 -0.69 11.73
CA LEU A 43 -11.67 0.01 11.25
C LEU A 43 -11.73 1.51 11.58
N ILE A 44 -12.84 2.17 11.25
CA ILE A 44 -13.02 3.60 11.52
C ILE A 44 -12.95 3.90 13.02
N ARG A 45 -13.55 3.08 13.85
CA ARG A 45 -13.47 3.24 15.31
C ARG A 45 -12.01 3.18 15.80
N LEU A 46 -11.24 2.22 15.32
CA LEU A 46 -9.81 2.13 15.67
C LEU A 46 -9.07 3.41 15.28
N LEU A 47 -9.13 3.78 14.01
CA LEU A 47 -8.32 4.88 13.44
C LEU A 47 -8.67 6.24 14.02
N VAL A 48 -9.91 6.43 14.46
CA VAL A 48 -10.40 7.76 14.74
C VAL A 48 -10.81 7.98 16.21
N LYS A 49 -11.06 6.93 16.96
CA LYS A 49 -11.43 7.05 18.38
C LYS A 49 -10.40 6.45 19.32
N GLU A 50 -9.84 5.31 18.97
CA GLU A 50 -9.04 4.51 19.89
C GLU A 50 -7.53 4.72 19.69
N ARG A 51 -7.09 4.84 18.43
CA ARG A 51 -5.69 4.89 18.09
C ARG A 51 -5.41 5.97 17.03
N LEU A 52 -5.42 7.22 17.47
CA LEU A 52 -5.10 8.38 16.62
C LEU A 52 -3.63 8.40 16.15
N ASP A 53 -2.80 7.58 16.75
CA ASP A 53 -1.40 7.37 16.40
C ASP A 53 -1.21 6.40 15.23
N ILE A 54 -2.25 5.68 14.81
CA ILE A 54 -2.22 4.79 13.66
C ILE A 54 -2.62 5.55 12.40
N LEU A 55 -1.74 5.55 11.42
CA LEU A 55 -2.01 6.10 10.09
C LEU A 55 -2.22 4.95 9.11
N PRO A 56 -3.31 4.95 8.34
CA PRO A 56 -3.48 3.99 7.24
C PRO A 56 -2.41 4.24 6.17
N ALA A 57 -2.05 3.19 5.44
CA ALA A 57 -1.16 3.33 4.29
C ALA A 57 -1.79 4.28 3.26
N GLU A 58 -0.95 5.13 2.67
CA GLU A 58 -1.38 5.98 1.56
C GLU A 58 -1.72 5.16 0.33
N VAL A 59 -2.69 5.65 -0.45
CA VAL A 59 -2.98 5.11 -1.79
C VAL A 59 -2.04 5.74 -2.80
N ASP A 60 -1.79 5.07 -3.89
CA ASP A 60 -1.03 5.60 -5.03
C ASP A 60 0.44 5.91 -4.77
N ASN A 61 0.94 5.65 -3.58
CA ASN A 61 2.32 5.92 -3.22
C ASN A 61 3.00 4.67 -2.66
N ILE A 62 4.31 4.58 -2.83
CA ILE A 62 5.13 3.68 -2.03
C ILE A 62 5.13 4.24 -0.60
N PRO A 63 4.63 3.50 0.40
CA PRO A 63 4.61 4.01 1.76
C PRO A 63 6.01 4.40 2.23
N LYS A 64 6.16 5.60 2.77
CA LYS A 64 7.47 6.14 3.21
C LYS A 64 8.23 5.23 4.17
N ILE A 65 7.49 4.45 4.96
CA ILE A 65 8.08 3.50 5.90
C ILE A 65 8.84 2.34 5.21
N ILE A 66 8.47 2.01 3.97
CA ILE A 66 9.12 0.95 3.20
C ILE A 66 9.99 1.52 2.06
N GLU A 67 9.77 2.74 1.61
CA GLU A 67 10.49 3.37 0.50
C GLU A 67 12.00 3.30 0.69
N ASN A 68 12.49 3.79 1.82
CA ASN A 68 13.93 3.75 2.09
C ASN A 68 14.47 2.32 2.20
N LYS A 69 13.70 1.38 2.74
CA LYS A 69 14.10 -0.03 2.81
C LYS A 69 14.27 -0.62 1.41
N LEU A 70 13.35 -0.31 0.50
CA LEU A 70 13.41 -0.72 -0.91
C LEU A 70 14.64 -0.12 -1.60
N LEU A 71 14.88 1.17 -1.40
CA LEU A 71 16.02 1.87 -1.99
C LEU A 71 17.36 1.34 -1.46
N TYR A 72 17.49 1.09 -0.16
CA TYR A 72 18.67 0.47 0.43
C TYR A 72 18.88 -0.95 -0.10
N PHE A 73 17.82 -1.72 -0.30
CA PHE A 73 17.93 -3.04 -0.89
C PHE A 73 18.45 -2.97 -2.33
N ILE A 74 17.91 -2.10 -3.18
CA ILE A 74 18.42 -1.89 -4.55
C ILE A 74 19.89 -1.50 -4.50
N LYS A 75 20.28 -0.63 -3.56
CA LYS A 75 21.66 -0.22 -3.38
C LYS A 75 22.57 -1.38 -2.97
N SER A 76 22.08 -2.31 -2.14
CA SER A 76 22.82 -3.52 -1.74
C SER A 76 23.07 -4.50 -2.91
N LEU A 77 22.25 -4.42 -3.97
CA LEU A 77 22.47 -5.15 -5.21
C LEU A 77 23.53 -4.50 -6.14
N GLY A 78 24.11 -3.36 -5.72
CA GLY A 78 25.19 -2.66 -6.44
C GLY A 78 24.72 -1.49 -7.30
N TYR A 79 23.44 -1.11 -7.27
CA TYR A 79 22.93 0.03 -8.03
C TYR A 79 23.05 1.33 -7.21
N ASN A 80 23.53 2.40 -7.85
CA ASN A 80 23.56 3.75 -7.27
C ASN A 80 22.49 4.66 -7.87
N GLU A 81 21.88 4.23 -8.95
CA GLU A 81 20.86 4.97 -9.68
C GLU A 81 19.72 4.05 -10.09
N VAL A 82 18.53 4.62 -10.23
CA VAL A 82 17.32 3.96 -10.71
C VAL A 82 16.64 4.80 -11.77
N LEU A 83 15.90 4.16 -12.64
CA LEU A 83 14.97 4.80 -13.55
C LEU A 83 13.65 5.04 -12.81
N VAL A 84 13.23 6.29 -12.78
CA VAL A 84 11.94 6.69 -12.20
C VAL A 84 11.02 7.12 -13.34
N TYR A 85 9.85 6.53 -13.38
CA TYR A 85 8.78 6.88 -14.31
C TYR A 85 7.68 7.57 -13.52
N PRO A 86 7.42 8.85 -13.78
CA PRO A 86 6.22 9.51 -13.30
C PRO A 86 4.99 8.89 -13.97
N ASN A 87 3.94 8.73 -13.21
CA ASN A 87 2.73 8.11 -13.72
C ASN A 87 2.16 8.86 -14.94
N PHE A 88 1.62 8.09 -15.90
CA PHE A 88 1.04 8.57 -17.17
C PHE A 88 1.97 9.37 -18.09
N LEU A 89 3.25 9.51 -17.75
CA LEU A 89 4.21 10.23 -18.59
C LEU A 89 5.10 9.22 -19.33
N SER A 90 5.38 9.53 -20.58
CA SER A 90 6.19 8.68 -21.46
C SER A 90 7.71 8.82 -21.25
N TYR A 91 8.11 9.72 -20.36
CA TYR A 91 9.53 9.92 -20.08
C TYR A 91 9.96 9.23 -18.79
N LYS A 92 11.23 8.93 -18.71
CA LYS A 92 11.88 8.36 -17.53
C LYS A 92 13.11 9.18 -17.20
N GLU A 93 13.42 9.25 -15.92
CA GLU A 93 14.59 9.93 -15.42
C GLU A 93 15.50 8.97 -14.67
N MET A 94 16.81 9.10 -14.89
CA MET A 94 17.82 8.42 -14.08
C MET A 94 18.02 9.24 -12.81
N VAL A 95 17.75 8.63 -11.66
CA VAL A 95 17.78 9.30 -10.36
C VAL A 95 18.75 8.59 -9.44
N ASN A 96 19.59 9.37 -8.78
CA ASN A 96 20.52 8.84 -7.79
C ASN A 96 19.77 8.41 -6.53
N ILE A 97 20.03 7.19 -6.05
CA ILE A 97 19.32 6.58 -4.90
C ILE A 97 19.55 7.37 -3.62
N ASP A 98 20.76 7.93 -3.38
CA ASP A 98 21.04 8.69 -2.17
C ASP A 98 20.24 10.00 -2.10
N LYS A 99 19.92 10.60 -3.25
CA LYS A 99 19.05 11.77 -3.32
C LYS A 99 17.61 11.44 -2.96
N LEU A 100 17.13 10.25 -3.32
CA LEU A 100 15.80 9.76 -2.90
C LEU A 100 15.79 9.46 -1.39
N ILE A 101 16.78 8.73 -0.89
CA ILE A 101 16.89 8.38 0.53
C ILE A 101 16.97 9.62 1.41
N SER A 102 17.71 10.65 0.98
CA SER A 102 17.85 11.91 1.71
C SER A 102 16.70 12.89 1.51
N ASN A 103 15.66 12.52 0.75
CA ASN A 103 14.53 13.38 0.37
C ASN A 103 14.93 14.68 -0.37
N GLN A 104 16.10 14.72 -1.01
CA GLN A 104 16.46 15.80 -1.94
C GLN A 104 15.65 15.72 -3.24
N ILE A 105 15.25 14.50 -3.61
CA ILE A 105 14.28 14.21 -4.66
C ILE A 105 13.19 13.35 -4.03
N VAL A 106 11.96 13.61 -4.37
CA VAL A 106 10.80 12.84 -3.89
C VAL A 106 10.22 12.06 -5.06
N LEU A 107 9.86 10.80 -4.82
CA LEU A 107 9.18 9.99 -5.82
C LEU A 107 7.84 10.66 -6.20
N PRO A 108 7.48 10.65 -7.48
CA PRO A 108 6.17 11.15 -7.91
C PRO A 108 5.04 10.28 -7.36
N CYS A 109 3.81 10.76 -7.46
CA CYS A 109 2.63 9.94 -7.22
C CYS A 109 2.59 8.76 -8.21
N GLN A 110 2.19 7.59 -7.75
CA GLN A 110 2.13 6.34 -8.52
C GLN A 110 3.47 6.01 -9.21
N PRO A 111 4.57 5.96 -8.46
CA PRO A 111 5.88 5.82 -9.04
C PRO A 111 6.10 4.41 -9.59
N ARG A 112 6.85 4.34 -10.67
CA ARG A 112 7.53 3.13 -11.12
C ARG A 112 9.03 3.36 -11.01
N VAL A 113 9.70 2.51 -10.25
CA VAL A 113 11.14 2.57 -9.99
C VAL A 113 11.78 1.30 -10.52
N GLU A 114 12.73 1.42 -11.43
CA GLU A 114 13.32 0.29 -12.12
C GLU A 114 14.84 0.37 -12.07
N THR A 115 15.52 -0.76 -11.88
CA THR A 115 16.97 -0.81 -12.04
C THR A 115 17.35 -0.64 -13.50
N PRO A 116 18.54 -0.08 -13.82
CA PRO A 116 18.96 0.18 -15.21
C PRO A 116 18.94 -1.03 -16.14
N ASP A 117 19.11 -2.22 -15.60
CA ASP A 117 19.09 -3.50 -16.30
C ASP A 117 17.74 -4.25 -16.19
N SER A 118 16.73 -3.58 -15.67
CA SER A 118 15.36 -4.11 -15.49
C SER A 118 15.25 -5.37 -14.62
N LYS A 119 16.23 -5.64 -13.76
CA LYS A 119 16.17 -6.78 -12.86
C LYS A 119 15.20 -6.61 -11.69
N VAL A 120 14.99 -5.38 -11.25
CA VAL A 120 14.03 -5.05 -10.22
C VAL A 120 13.12 -3.93 -10.71
N LEU A 121 11.82 -4.15 -10.62
CA LEU A 121 10.80 -3.12 -10.82
C LEU A 121 9.94 -3.03 -9.56
N ILE A 122 9.80 -1.82 -9.05
CA ILE A 122 8.88 -1.47 -7.96
C ILE A 122 7.82 -0.54 -8.54
N ALA A 123 6.57 -0.83 -8.28
CA ALA A 123 5.47 -0.02 -8.79
C ALA A 123 4.30 0.01 -7.81
N THR A 124 3.56 1.10 -7.86
CA THR A 124 2.20 1.20 -7.34
C THR A 124 1.26 1.39 -8.52
N ASP A 125 0.01 1.03 -8.35
CA ASP A 125 -1.00 1.22 -9.38
C ASP A 125 -2.10 2.16 -8.88
N PHE A 126 -2.92 2.64 -9.79
CA PHE A 126 -3.99 3.61 -9.52
C PHE A 126 -4.98 3.07 -8.48
N ASP A 127 -5.31 3.89 -7.48
CA ASP A 127 -6.19 3.54 -6.35
C ASP A 127 -5.75 2.27 -5.58
N GLN A 128 -4.48 1.88 -5.68
CA GLN A 128 -3.94 0.70 -5.03
C GLN A 128 -3.21 1.04 -3.73
N ARG A 129 -3.30 0.11 -2.80
CA ARG A 129 -2.59 0.14 -1.51
C ARG A 129 -1.37 -0.77 -1.50
N PHE A 130 -1.18 -1.49 -2.58
CA PHE A 130 -0.09 -2.46 -2.69
C PHE A 130 1.09 -1.84 -3.42
N THR A 131 2.26 -2.17 -2.93
CA THR A 131 3.50 -1.96 -3.67
C THR A 131 3.89 -3.27 -4.31
N TYR A 132 3.93 -3.31 -5.63
CA TYR A 132 4.36 -4.46 -6.40
C TYR A 132 5.88 -4.43 -6.55
N ILE A 133 6.51 -5.58 -6.32
CA ILE A 133 7.93 -5.77 -6.54
C ILE A 133 8.08 -6.95 -7.49
N LEU A 134 8.64 -6.68 -8.66
CA LEU A 134 8.90 -7.65 -9.70
C LEU A 134 10.41 -7.85 -9.84
N SER A 135 10.85 -9.08 -9.72
CA SER A 135 12.25 -9.47 -9.88
C SER A 135 12.36 -11.00 -10.00
N GLU A 136 13.58 -11.50 -10.15
CA GLU A 136 13.85 -12.91 -9.99
C GLU A 136 13.52 -13.40 -8.58
N LYS A 137 13.10 -14.67 -8.48
CA LYS A 137 12.61 -15.24 -7.21
C LYS A 137 13.63 -15.12 -6.09
N ASP A 138 14.89 -15.40 -6.38
CA ASP A 138 15.96 -15.42 -5.38
C ASP A 138 16.24 -13.98 -4.85
N ILE A 139 16.15 -12.98 -5.73
CA ILE A 139 16.27 -11.57 -5.35
C ILE A 139 15.11 -11.18 -4.42
N LEU A 140 13.88 -11.58 -4.78
CA LEU A 140 12.70 -11.29 -3.96
C LEU A 140 12.76 -11.99 -2.59
N GLN A 141 13.23 -13.23 -2.55
CA GLN A 141 13.38 -13.97 -1.29
C GLN A 141 14.37 -13.27 -0.36
N ASN A 142 15.55 -12.92 -0.87
CA ASN A 142 16.56 -12.19 -0.12
C ASN A 142 16.06 -10.82 0.37
N PHE A 143 15.26 -10.15 -0.45
CA PHE A 143 14.64 -8.89 -0.07
C PHE A 143 13.69 -9.06 1.12
N ILE A 144 12.74 -9.99 1.02
CA ILE A 144 11.74 -10.23 2.07
C ILE A 144 12.44 -10.56 3.40
N GLU A 145 13.46 -11.41 3.36
CA GLU A 145 14.22 -11.82 4.54
C GLU A 145 15.01 -10.63 5.16
N SER A 146 15.60 -9.77 4.31
CA SER A 146 16.45 -8.67 4.78
C SER A 146 15.69 -7.50 5.39
N VAL A 147 14.47 -7.22 4.91
CA VAL A 147 13.73 -6.00 5.29
C VAL A 147 12.56 -6.23 6.23
N ASN A 148 12.25 -7.50 6.51
CA ASN A 148 11.12 -7.90 7.36
C ASN A 148 9.82 -7.18 6.97
N LEU A 149 9.44 -7.32 5.71
CA LEU A 149 8.18 -6.80 5.18
C LEU A 149 7.12 -7.89 5.14
N GLU A 150 5.90 -7.49 5.40
CA GLU A 150 4.74 -8.34 5.22
C GLU A 150 4.28 -8.27 3.76
N GLY A 151 4.07 -9.42 3.15
CA GLY A 151 3.67 -9.51 1.75
C GLY A 151 3.38 -10.95 1.33
N PHE A 152 3.06 -11.14 0.07
CA PHE A 152 2.80 -12.45 -0.50
C PHE A 152 3.24 -12.51 -1.97
N PHE A 153 3.56 -13.71 -2.45
CA PHE A 153 3.85 -13.92 -3.85
C PHE A 153 2.56 -14.01 -4.67
N CYS A 154 2.44 -13.11 -5.64
CA CYS A 154 1.32 -13.14 -6.59
C CYS A 154 1.42 -14.35 -7.54
N ASN A 155 0.27 -14.84 -7.96
CA ASN A 155 0.13 -15.85 -9.00
C ASN A 155 -1.05 -15.50 -9.92
N LYS A 156 -1.28 -16.30 -10.97
CA LYS A 156 -2.36 -16.05 -11.96
C LYS A 156 -3.78 -15.99 -11.39
N LYS A 157 -3.96 -16.42 -10.13
CA LYS A 157 -5.27 -16.40 -9.45
C LYS A 157 -5.35 -15.29 -8.39
N THR A 158 -4.27 -14.53 -8.18
CA THR A 158 -4.28 -13.40 -7.26
C THR A 158 -5.23 -12.34 -7.83
N PRO A 159 -6.33 -12.02 -7.16
CA PRO A 159 -7.26 -11.02 -7.64
C PRO A 159 -6.65 -9.63 -7.54
N GLU A 160 -6.93 -8.80 -8.52
CA GLU A 160 -6.70 -7.36 -8.43
C GLU A 160 -7.86 -6.70 -7.69
N SER A 161 -7.63 -5.59 -7.03
CA SER A 161 -8.65 -4.88 -6.26
C SER A 161 -9.88 -4.49 -7.09
N TRP A 162 -9.70 -4.23 -8.39
CA TRP A 162 -10.79 -3.95 -9.35
C TRP A 162 -11.68 -5.17 -9.65
N SER A 163 -11.20 -6.38 -9.34
CA SER A 163 -11.92 -7.64 -9.60
C SER A 163 -12.68 -8.15 -8.38
N TYR A 164 -12.81 -7.40 -7.30
CA TYR A 164 -13.56 -7.81 -6.14
C TYR A 164 -15.01 -8.10 -6.51
N LYS A 165 -15.43 -9.33 -6.30
CA LYS A 165 -16.84 -9.69 -6.39
C LYS A 165 -17.53 -9.29 -5.12
N ILE A 166 -18.74 -8.75 -5.23
CA ILE A 166 -19.61 -8.51 -4.08
C ILE A 166 -19.82 -9.84 -3.36
N ILE A 167 -19.58 -9.87 -2.08
CA ILE A 167 -19.82 -11.06 -1.26
C ILE A 167 -21.08 -10.89 -0.40
N GLN A 168 -21.62 -12.01 0.05
CA GLN A 168 -22.82 -11.98 0.90
C GLN A 168 -22.56 -11.18 2.18
N GLY A 169 -23.42 -10.23 2.47
CA GLY A 169 -23.30 -9.33 3.62
C GLY A 169 -22.67 -7.98 3.32
N GLU A 170 -22.08 -7.80 2.12
CA GLU A 170 -21.63 -6.49 1.68
C GLU A 170 -22.80 -5.65 1.17
N GLU A 171 -22.78 -4.38 1.48
CA GLU A 171 -23.71 -3.38 0.97
C GLU A 171 -22.96 -2.21 0.36
N LYS A 172 -23.60 -1.55 -0.60
CA LYS A 172 -23.08 -0.29 -1.15
C LYS A 172 -23.32 0.81 -0.13
N LEU A 173 -22.26 1.39 0.40
CA LEU A 173 -22.32 2.54 1.29
C LEU A 173 -22.09 3.83 0.52
N ASP A 174 -22.75 4.89 0.91
CA ASP A 174 -22.44 6.24 0.48
C ASP A 174 -21.29 6.78 1.36
N TRP A 175 -20.10 6.82 0.78
CA TRP A 175 -18.91 7.26 1.50
C TRP A 175 -19.05 8.69 2.03
N SER A 176 -19.70 9.60 1.30
CA SER A 176 -19.84 11.00 1.68
C SER A 176 -20.79 11.14 2.89
N GLU A 177 -21.89 10.44 2.89
CA GLU A 177 -22.86 10.47 3.99
C GLU A 177 -22.29 9.83 5.28
N ASP A 178 -21.68 8.66 5.16
CA ASP A 178 -21.08 7.97 6.31
C ASP A 178 -19.93 8.77 6.91
N MET A 179 -19.06 9.40 6.10
CA MET A 179 -17.96 10.21 6.60
C MET A 179 -18.42 11.55 7.16
N GLU A 180 -19.42 12.20 6.58
CA GLU A 180 -20.02 13.41 7.18
C GLU A 180 -20.62 13.13 8.54
N ASN A 181 -21.41 12.08 8.66
CA ASN A 181 -21.99 11.66 9.93
C ASN A 181 -20.92 11.29 10.95
N TYR A 182 -19.85 10.66 10.49
CA TYR A 182 -18.73 10.31 11.31
C TYR A 182 -17.99 11.54 11.85
N TYR A 183 -17.67 12.55 11.03
CA TYR A 183 -17.01 13.77 11.46
C TYR A 183 -17.92 14.70 12.27
N LYS A 184 -19.21 14.77 11.96
CA LYS A 184 -20.19 15.54 12.75
C LYS A 184 -20.34 15.04 14.20
N ASN A 185 -20.13 13.76 14.42
CA ASN A 185 -20.19 13.16 15.77
C ASN A 185 -18.87 13.27 16.55
N LYS A 186 -17.85 13.91 15.98
CA LYS A 186 -16.52 14.08 16.56
C LYS A 186 -16.26 15.45 17.21
N ILE A 187 -17.05 16.44 16.87
CA ILE A 187 -17.03 17.80 17.40
C ILE A 187 -18.02 17.89 18.56
#